data_3c7f19cfef37fa4a2d821fda9f398fba
#
_entry.id   3c7f19cfef37fa4a2d821fda9f398fba
#
_cell.length_a   1.000
_cell.length_b   1.000
_cell.length_c   1.000
_cell.angle_alpha   90.00
_cell.angle_beta   90.00
_cell.angle_gamma   90.00
#
_symmetry.space_group_name_H-M   'P 1'
#
loop_
_entity.id
_entity.type
_entity.pdbx_description
1 polymer ?
#
loop_
_entity_poly.entity_id
_entity_poly.type
_entity_poly.pdbx_seq_one_letter_code
_entity_poly.pdbx_strand_id
1 'polypeptide(L)'
;MFFDLRLWALTKGTRAAIAQAVTIGVIASLAGIARLGLLGWLLSKVFNGATFTDLVTPMLLVGIVMISRGFLEHWRKMVAHRTAATVQLKLRSQLHDHVLQLGPSHFGHVRTGEVLLSLVEGVEQLEVWFGEYLPQLIVAAITPIAVFAILSPLDLPVAGVLTGFALITLLAPAVFHRWDAARSLERQEAYSRFAADFLDSLQGLGTLKAFGQSAERGRTLAKRAHDVFKST
;
A
#
# COMPACT_ATOMS: atom_id res chain seq x y z
N MET A 1 -12.84 -3.46 -3.20
CA MET A 1 -13.27 -4.33 -2.09
C MET A 1 -12.35 -4.07 -0.90
N PHE A 2 -12.69 -3.13 -0.01
CA PHE A 2 -11.80 -2.75 1.10
C PHE A 2 -11.95 -3.64 2.33
N PHE A 3 -13.00 -4.44 2.44
CA PHE A 3 -13.23 -5.36 3.55
C PHE A 3 -13.80 -6.68 3.03
N ASP A 4 -12.93 -7.61 2.70
CA ASP A 4 -13.35 -8.98 2.47
C ASP A 4 -13.28 -9.74 3.81
N LEU A 5 -14.44 -10.14 4.33
CA LEU A 5 -14.56 -10.91 5.59
C LEU A 5 -13.73 -12.21 5.56
N ARG A 6 -13.44 -12.74 4.37
CA ARG A 6 -12.59 -13.92 4.19
C ARG A 6 -11.13 -13.63 4.51
N LEU A 7 -10.64 -12.43 4.16
CA LEU A 7 -9.28 -12.00 4.51
C LEU A 7 -9.12 -11.84 6.03
N TRP A 8 -10.17 -11.39 6.74
CA TRP A 8 -10.16 -11.33 8.19
C TRP A 8 -10.04 -12.70 8.87
N ALA A 9 -10.55 -13.77 8.24
CA ALA A 9 -10.38 -15.13 8.76
C ALA A 9 -8.91 -15.59 8.71
N LEU A 10 -8.12 -15.10 7.75
CA LEU A 10 -6.70 -15.41 7.62
C LEU A 10 -5.83 -14.73 8.71
N THR A 11 -6.37 -13.68 9.38
CA THR A 11 -5.65 -13.00 10.48
C THR A 11 -5.63 -13.80 11.79
N LYS A 12 -6.30 -14.95 11.87
CA LYS A 12 -6.24 -15.83 13.04
C LYS A 12 -4.80 -16.30 13.27
N GLY A 13 -4.16 -15.80 14.34
CA GLY A 13 -2.77 -16.07 14.71
C GLY A 13 -1.80 -14.90 14.50
N THR A 14 -2.15 -13.86 13.71
CA THR A 14 -1.31 -12.67 13.48
C THR A 14 -1.90 -11.39 14.07
N ARG A 15 -3.06 -11.47 14.71
CA ARG A 15 -3.76 -10.30 15.30
C ARG A 15 -2.93 -9.52 16.30
N ALA A 16 -2.15 -10.24 17.13
CA ALA A 16 -1.27 -9.59 18.11
C ALA A 16 -0.17 -8.77 17.42
N ALA A 17 0.43 -9.28 16.37
CA ALA A 17 1.46 -8.58 15.62
C ALA A 17 0.89 -7.38 14.83
N ILE A 18 -0.31 -7.51 14.26
CA ILE A 18 -1.02 -6.38 13.63
C ILE A 18 -1.33 -5.30 14.69
N ALA A 19 -1.86 -5.69 15.86
CA ALA A 19 -2.12 -4.76 16.94
C ALA A 19 -0.84 -4.06 17.42
N GLN A 20 0.27 -4.78 17.51
CA GLN A 20 1.57 -4.19 17.84
C GLN A 20 2.02 -3.18 16.78
N ALA A 21 1.92 -3.50 15.49
CA ALA A 21 2.25 -2.59 14.41
C ALA A 21 1.38 -1.32 14.43
N VAL A 22 0.08 -1.47 14.70
CA VAL A 22 -0.87 -0.35 14.86
C VAL A 22 -0.49 0.52 16.06
N THR A 23 -0.20 -0.09 17.22
CA THR A 23 0.17 0.64 18.43
C THR A 23 1.45 1.46 18.21
N ILE A 24 2.48 0.87 17.61
CA ILE A 24 3.72 1.57 17.27
C ILE A 24 3.43 2.70 16.26
N GLY A 25 2.57 2.46 15.27
CA GLY A 25 2.16 3.46 14.28
C GLY A 25 1.42 4.64 14.89
N VAL A 26 0.52 4.42 15.85
CA VAL A 26 -0.17 5.48 16.60
C VAL A 26 0.81 6.29 17.43
N ILE A 27 1.75 5.64 18.14
CA ILE A 27 2.78 6.34 18.91
C ILE A 27 3.68 7.18 17.98
N ALA A 28 4.08 6.64 16.82
CA ALA A 28 4.86 7.37 15.83
C ALA A 28 4.09 8.57 15.25
N SER A 29 2.76 8.45 15.06
CA SER A 29 1.89 9.56 14.63
C SER A 29 1.79 10.64 15.71
N LEU A 30 1.62 10.27 16.98
CA LEU A 30 1.62 11.21 18.11
C LEU A 30 2.96 11.94 18.26
N ALA A 31 4.08 11.23 18.08
CA ALA A 31 5.40 11.84 18.03
C ALA A 31 5.53 12.85 16.86
N GLY A 32 4.89 12.56 15.73
CA GLY A 32 4.79 13.49 14.58
C GLY A 32 4.03 14.77 14.93
N ILE A 33 2.90 14.66 15.64
CA ILE A 33 2.10 15.81 16.12
C ILE A 33 2.90 16.61 17.16
N ALA A 34 3.54 15.93 18.12
CA ALA A 34 4.39 16.57 19.13
C ALA A 34 5.54 17.35 18.48
N ARG A 35 6.16 16.82 17.43
CA ARG A 35 7.19 17.53 16.67
C ARG A 35 6.67 18.84 16.08
N LEU A 36 5.47 18.84 15.48
CA LEU A 36 4.86 20.06 14.93
C LEU A 36 4.58 21.08 16.02
N GLY A 37 4.08 20.65 17.18
CA GLY A 37 3.89 21.51 18.34
C GLY A 37 5.20 22.11 18.88
N LEU A 38 6.26 21.31 18.97
CA LEU A 38 7.59 21.78 19.36
C LEU A 38 8.18 22.77 18.36
N LEU A 39 7.98 22.55 17.05
CA LEU A 39 8.39 23.52 16.03
C LEU A 39 7.61 24.83 16.14
N GLY A 40 6.30 24.77 16.40
CA GLY A 40 5.50 25.96 16.67
C GLY A 40 5.99 26.71 17.89
N TRP A 41 6.32 26.00 18.97
CA TRP A 41 6.89 26.62 20.18
C TRP A 41 8.26 27.25 19.93
N LEU A 42 9.13 26.59 19.18
CA LEU A 42 10.42 27.11 18.76
C LEU A 42 10.25 28.41 17.95
N LEU A 43 9.31 28.40 17.01
CA LEU A 43 9.01 29.56 16.17
C LEU A 43 8.50 30.73 17.00
N SER A 44 7.59 30.46 17.95
CA SER A 44 7.08 31.46 18.90
C SER A 44 8.23 32.11 19.69
N LYS A 45 9.18 31.34 20.21
CA LYS A 45 10.35 31.87 20.91
C LYS A 45 11.19 32.78 20.04
N VAL A 46 11.42 32.40 18.77
CA VAL A 46 12.19 33.21 17.80
C VAL A 46 11.51 34.58 17.60
N PHE A 47 10.20 34.59 17.38
CA PHE A 47 9.46 35.86 17.21
C PHE A 47 9.41 36.73 18.45
N ASN A 48 9.53 36.13 19.65
CA ASN A 48 9.61 36.87 20.91
C ASN A 48 11.04 37.34 21.26
N GLY A 49 12.01 37.23 20.31
CA GLY A 49 13.35 37.75 20.52
C GLY A 49 14.23 36.91 21.44
N ALA A 50 13.96 35.59 21.55
CA ALA A 50 14.75 34.70 22.39
C ALA A 50 16.23 34.66 21.95
N THR A 51 17.13 34.55 22.93
CA THR A 51 18.56 34.38 22.67
C THR A 51 18.86 32.98 22.16
N PHE A 52 20.01 32.80 21.49
CA PHE A 52 20.42 31.51 20.95
C PHE A 52 20.41 30.40 22.01
N THR A 53 20.81 30.72 23.23
CA THR A 53 20.80 29.79 24.38
C THR A 53 19.38 29.28 24.72
N ASP A 54 18.35 30.11 24.55
CA ASP A 54 16.96 29.73 24.82
C ASP A 54 16.37 28.81 23.72
N LEU A 55 16.95 28.83 22.53
CA LEU A 55 16.55 28.01 21.38
C LEU A 55 17.17 26.60 21.40
N VAL A 56 18.28 26.40 22.11
CA VAL A 56 18.99 25.11 22.18
C VAL A 56 18.07 24.02 22.75
N THR A 57 17.31 24.31 23.81
CA THR A 57 16.40 23.35 24.44
C THR A 57 15.32 22.84 23.48
N PRO A 58 14.49 23.70 22.85
CA PRO A 58 13.50 23.22 21.89
C PRO A 58 14.12 22.54 20.66
N MET A 59 15.31 22.97 20.18
CA MET A 59 16.02 22.31 19.08
C MET A 59 16.42 20.87 19.45
N LEU A 60 16.99 20.68 20.64
CA LEU A 60 17.34 19.34 21.14
C LEU A 60 16.10 18.44 21.27
N LEU A 61 14.99 18.97 21.82
CA LEU A 61 13.75 18.23 21.93
C LEU A 61 13.20 17.80 20.57
N VAL A 62 13.20 18.69 19.58
CA VAL A 62 12.80 18.36 18.22
C VAL A 62 13.70 17.25 17.65
N GLY A 63 15.01 17.34 17.84
CA GLY A 63 15.98 16.34 17.39
C GLY A 63 15.71 14.97 18.04
N ILE A 64 15.49 14.92 19.35
CA ILE A 64 15.16 13.68 20.07
C ILE A 64 13.87 13.06 19.54
N VAL A 65 12.82 13.87 19.35
CA VAL A 65 11.54 13.37 18.82
C VAL A 65 11.70 12.86 17.40
N MET A 66 12.50 13.53 16.55
CA MET A 66 12.76 13.04 15.18
C MET A 66 13.48 11.69 15.16
N ILE A 67 14.51 11.53 15.99
CA ILE A 67 15.26 10.27 16.10
C ILE A 67 14.36 9.16 16.62
N SER A 68 13.61 9.45 17.70
CA SER A 68 12.67 8.49 18.29
C SER A 68 11.59 8.04 17.28
N ARG A 69 11.05 8.98 16.50
CA ARG A 69 10.08 8.67 15.45
C ARG A 69 10.68 7.81 14.35
N GLY A 70 11.89 8.11 13.92
CA GLY A 70 12.62 7.29 12.93
C GLY A 70 12.81 5.84 13.41
N PHE A 71 13.18 5.68 14.68
CA PHE A 71 13.32 4.36 15.30
C PHE A 71 11.98 3.61 15.41
N LEU A 72 10.91 4.29 15.85
CA LEU A 72 9.57 3.72 15.92
C LEU A 72 9.06 3.28 14.55
N GLU A 73 9.29 4.09 13.51
CA GLU A 73 8.88 3.76 12.16
C GLU A 73 9.67 2.58 11.58
N HIS A 74 10.96 2.52 11.83
CA HIS A 74 11.78 1.36 11.47
C HIS A 74 11.29 0.08 12.18
N TRP A 75 11.01 0.16 13.47
CA TRP A 75 10.50 -0.97 14.25
C TRP A 75 9.12 -1.41 13.75
N ARG A 76 8.22 -0.47 13.48
CA ARG A 76 6.91 -0.74 12.88
C ARG A 76 7.04 -1.54 11.59
N LYS A 77 7.90 -1.11 10.67
CA LYS A 77 8.17 -1.82 9.41
C LYS A 77 8.71 -3.23 9.64
N MET A 78 9.62 -3.39 10.58
CA MET A 78 10.17 -4.71 10.92
C MET A 78 9.08 -5.68 11.41
N VAL A 79 8.20 -5.22 12.31
CA VAL A 79 7.06 -6.02 12.80
C VAL A 79 6.09 -6.34 11.67
N ALA A 80 5.80 -5.36 10.81
CA ALA A 80 4.93 -5.51 9.66
C ALA A 80 5.45 -6.59 8.69
N HIS A 81 6.71 -6.51 8.28
CA HIS A 81 7.34 -7.50 7.40
C HIS A 81 7.38 -8.91 8.00
N ARG A 82 7.69 -9.05 9.29
CA ARG A 82 7.66 -10.35 9.96
C ARG A 82 6.25 -10.95 9.98
N THR A 83 5.25 -10.11 10.22
CA THR A 83 3.85 -10.53 10.21
C THR A 83 3.43 -11.00 8.82
N ALA A 84 3.75 -10.22 7.80
CA ALA A 84 3.47 -10.54 6.41
C ALA A 84 4.15 -11.85 5.98
N ALA A 85 5.43 -12.04 6.29
CA ALA A 85 6.16 -13.27 6.00
C ALA A 85 5.52 -14.50 6.68
N THR A 86 5.02 -14.36 7.91
CA THR A 86 4.33 -15.45 8.62
C THR A 86 3.03 -15.83 7.92
N VAL A 87 2.24 -14.84 7.49
CA VAL A 87 0.99 -15.07 6.73
C VAL A 87 1.31 -15.73 5.39
N GLN A 88 2.33 -15.25 4.69
CA GLN A 88 2.76 -15.77 3.41
C GLN A 88 3.15 -17.25 3.48
N LEU A 89 3.98 -17.61 4.45
CA LEU A 89 4.39 -19.00 4.66
C LEU A 89 3.19 -19.92 4.94
N LYS A 90 2.27 -19.46 5.80
CA LYS A 90 1.05 -20.21 6.13
C LYS A 90 0.16 -20.40 4.90
N LEU A 91 -0.04 -19.35 4.11
CA LEU A 91 -0.85 -19.42 2.89
C LEU A 91 -0.21 -20.34 1.85
N ARG A 92 1.12 -20.24 1.65
CA ARG A 92 1.83 -21.15 0.72
C ARG A 92 1.69 -22.61 1.13
N SER A 93 1.80 -22.93 2.42
CA SER A 93 1.58 -24.29 2.93
C SER A 93 0.16 -24.76 2.67
N GLN A 94 -0.84 -23.94 3.02
CA GLN A 94 -2.26 -24.31 2.81
C GLN A 94 -2.61 -24.49 1.33
N LEU A 95 -2.08 -23.64 0.46
CA LEU A 95 -2.30 -23.73 -0.99
C LEU A 95 -1.60 -24.96 -1.56
N HIS A 96 -0.38 -25.25 -1.11
CA HIS A 96 0.36 -26.46 -1.51
C HIS A 96 -0.43 -27.73 -1.15
N ASP A 97 -0.89 -27.83 0.10
CA ASP A 97 -1.68 -28.97 0.55
C ASP A 97 -3.00 -29.11 -0.22
N HIS A 98 -3.64 -27.99 -0.55
CA HIS A 98 -4.87 -27.98 -1.34
C HIS A 98 -4.63 -28.45 -2.79
N VAL A 99 -3.54 -27.99 -3.42
CA VAL A 99 -3.12 -28.42 -4.76
C VAL A 99 -2.84 -29.94 -4.80
N LEU A 100 -2.16 -30.46 -3.77
CA LEU A 100 -1.89 -31.91 -3.68
C LEU A 100 -3.19 -32.72 -3.52
N GLN A 101 -4.18 -32.22 -2.77
CA GLN A 101 -5.47 -32.88 -2.60
C GLN A 101 -6.32 -32.92 -3.87
N LEU A 102 -6.20 -31.92 -4.77
CA LEU A 102 -6.91 -31.89 -6.04
C LEU A 102 -6.46 -32.96 -7.03
N GLY A 103 -5.22 -33.44 -6.87
CA GLY A 103 -4.65 -34.52 -7.69
C GLY A 103 -4.37 -34.11 -9.15
N PRO A 104 -3.64 -34.96 -9.89
CA PRO A 104 -3.19 -34.62 -11.26
C PRO A 104 -4.33 -34.53 -12.29
N SER A 105 -5.47 -35.14 -12.05
CA SER A 105 -6.62 -35.10 -12.96
C SER A 105 -7.24 -33.70 -13.09
N HIS A 106 -7.14 -32.87 -12.07
CA HIS A 106 -7.68 -31.50 -12.08
C HIS A 106 -6.83 -30.57 -12.97
N PHE A 107 -5.53 -30.81 -13.05
CA PHE A 107 -4.59 -29.99 -13.82
C PHE A 107 -4.60 -30.29 -15.35
N GLY A 108 -5.32 -31.31 -15.79
CA GLY A 108 -5.52 -31.58 -17.22
C GLY A 108 -6.34 -30.52 -17.96
N HIS A 109 -7.17 -29.77 -17.26
CA HIS A 109 -8.05 -28.73 -17.81
C HIS A 109 -7.65 -27.29 -17.45
N VAL A 110 -6.78 -27.10 -16.45
CA VAL A 110 -6.32 -25.79 -16.01
C VAL A 110 -4.84 -25.62 -16.39
N ARG A 111 -4.49 -24.49 -16.99
CA ARG A 111 -3.10 -24.20 -17.34
C ARG A 111 -2.26 -24.13 -16.05
N THR A 112 -1.39 -25.11 -15.84
CA THR A 112 -0.53 -25.23 -14.66
C THR A 112 0.25 -23.94 -14.37
N GLY A 113 0.65 -23.20 -15.42
CA GLY A 113 1.32 -21.91 -15.29
C GLY A 113 0.46 -20.83 -14.66
N GLU A 114 -0.85 -20.81 -14.91
CA GLU A 114 -1.79 -19.83 -14.37
C GLU A 114 -2.02 -20.04 -12.86
N VAL A 115 -2.08 -21.30 -12.43
CA VAL A 115 -2.15 -21.68 -11.02
C VAL A 115 -0.85 -21.31 -10.30
N LEU A 116 0.29 -21.60 -10.92
CA LEU A 116 1.60 -21.27 -10.35
C LEU A 116 1.79 -19.74 -10.20
N LEU A 117 1.38 -18.97 -11.20
CA LEU A 117 1.43 -17.52 -11.16
C LEU A 117 0.57 -16.96 -10.03
N SER A 118 -0.67 -17.46 -9.88
CA SER A 118 -1.58 -17.09 -8.80
C SER A 118 -1.01 -17.44 -7.41
N LEU A 119 -0.30 -18.56 -7.29
CA LEU A 119 0.38 -18.99 -6.07
C LEU A 119 1.56 -18.09 -5.68
N VAL A 120 2.27 -17.56 -6.66
CA VAL A 120 3.44 -16.70 -6.43
C VAL A 120 2.99 -15.26 -6.26
N GLU A 121 2.39 -14.66 -7.28
CA GLU A 121 2.02 -13.25 -7.29
C GLU A 121 0.85 -12.92 -6.36
N GLY A 122 -0.17 -13.79 -6.30
CA GLY A 122 -1.33 -13.58 -5.42
C GLY A 122 -0.95 -13.58 -3.94
N VAL A 123 -0.01 -14.42 -3.54
CA VAL A 123 0.49 -14.47 -2.16
C VAL A 123 1.35 -13.25 -1.83
N GLU A 124 2.15 -12.72 -2.79
CA GLU A 124 2.94 -11.49 -2.60
C GLU A 124 2.05 -10.25 -2.42
N GLN A 125 0.96 -10.14 -3.17
CA GLN A 125 0.00 -9.04 -2.99
C GLN A 125 -0.65 -9.05 -1.59
N LEU A 126 -0.87 -10.23 -1.02
CA LEU A 126 -1.39 -10.37 0.34
C LEU A 126 -0.35 -9.94 1.40
N GLU A 127 0.94 -10.09 1.12
CA GLU A 127 2.01 -9.58 2.00
C GLU A 127 1.91 -8.07 2.18
N VAL A 128 1.81 -7.32 1.09
CA VAL A 128 1.64 -5.86 1.12
C VAL A 128 0.36 -5.47 1.85
N TRP A 129 -0.73 -6.22 1.62
CA TRP A 129 -2.02 -5.93 2.25
C TRP A 129 -1.99 -6.12 3.77
N PHE A 130 -1.44 -7.22 4.28
CA PHE A 130 -1.38 -7.51 5.71
C PHE A 130 -0.24 -6.78 6.42
N GLY A 131 0.91 -6.59 5.74
CA GLY A 131 2.10 -5.98 6.32
C GLY A 131 2.03 -4.47 6.37
N GLU A 132 1.54 -3.83 5.31
CA GLU A 132 1.59 -2.37 5.18
C GLU A 132 0.21 -1.73 5.21
N TYR A 133 -0.70 -2.20 4.34
CA TYR A 133 -1.96 -1.51 4.11
C TYR A 133 -2.89 -1.55 5.33
N LEU A 134 -3.14 -2.72 5.90
CA LEU A 134 -4.10 -2.89 7.00
C LEU A 134 -3.67 -2.13 8.28
N PRO A 135 -2.42 -2.22 8.78
CA PRO A 135 -1.98 -1.41 9.91
C PRO A 135 -2.04 0.09 9.63
N GLN A 136 -1.64 0.51 8.42
CA GLN A 136 -1.64 1.92 8.04
C GLN A 136 -3.06 2.49 7.94
N LEU A 137 -4.02 1.72 7.44
CA LEU A 137 -5.43 2.12 7.38
C LEU A 137 -5.99 2.40 8.77
N ILE A 138 -5.68 1.53 9.75
CA ILE A 138 -6.13 1.71 11.14
C ILE A 138 -5.49 2.95 11.75
N VAL A 139 -4.18 3.15 11.56
CA VAL A 139 -3.48 4.35 12.04
C VAL A 139 -4.07 5.60 11.39
N ALA A 140 -4.32 5.59 10.07
CA ALA A 140 -4.92 6.69 9.35
C ALA A 140 -6.34 7.04 9.84
N ALA A 141 -7.11 6.05 10.28
CA ALA A 141 -8.44 6.27 10.87
C ALA A 141 -8.37 6.87 12.30
N ILE A 142 -7.36 6.49 13.08
CA ILE A 142 -7.18 6.98 14.47
C ILE A 142 -6.55 8.38 14.49
N THR A 143 -5.67 8.69 13.55
CA THR A 143 -4.91 9.95 13.55
C THR A 143 -5.80 11.21 13.54
N PRO A 144 -6.88 11.34 12.75
CA PRO A 144 -7.76 12.51 12.80
C PRO A 144 -8.42 12.70 14.17
N ILE A 145 -8.79 11.61 14.84
CA ILE A 145 -9.38 11.64 16.18
C ILE A 145 -8.35 12.19 17.20
N ALA A 146 -7.11 11.71 17.11
CA ALA A 146 -6.03 12.18 17.98
C ALA A 146 -5.71 13.67 17.73
N VAL A 147 -5.66 14.10 16.46
CA VAL A 147 -5.46 15.51 16.09
C VAL A 147 -6.58 16.37 16.65
N PHE A 148 -7.84 15.96 16.49
CA PHE A 148 -8.98 16.67 17.04
C PHE A 148 -8.91 16.79 18.55
N ALA A 149 -8.61 15.71 19.26
CA ALA A 149 -8.52 15.68 20.72
C ALA A 149 -7.42 16.61 21.27
N ILE A 150 -6.30 16.73 20.54
CA ILE A 150 -5.17 17.58 20.94
C ILE A 150 -5.43 19.05 20.62
N LEU A 151 -6.04 19.35 19.46
CA LEU A 151 -6.23 20.73 19.01
C LEU A 151 -7.53 21.37 19.51
N SER A 152 -8.57 20.59 19.81
CA SER A 152 -9.87 21.16 20.24
C SER A 152 -9.79 22.05 21.47
N PRO A 153 -8.93 21.79 22.49
CA PRO A 153 -8.80 22.71 23.61
C PRO A 153 -8.01 23.99 23.29
N LEU A 154 -7.24 24.03 22.21
CA LEU A 154 -6.50 25.21 21.76
C LEU A 154 -7.34 26.10 20.85
N ASP A 155 -7.92 25.50 19.80
CA ASP A 155 -8.73 26.21 18.81
C ASP A 155 -9.72 25.23 18.15
N LEU A 156 -10.99 25.31 18.57
CA LEU A 156 -12.05 24.44 18.11
C LEU A 156 -12.37 24.58 16.59
N PRO A 157 -12.47 25.80 16.02
CA PRO A 157 -12.62 25.99 14.58
C PRO A 157 -11.51 25.34 13.75
N VAL A 158 -10.26 25.56 14.12
CA VAL A 158 -9.10 24.98 13.43
C VAL A 158 -9.09 23.44 13.54
N ALA A 159 -9.36 22.91 14.75
CA ALA A 159 -9.47 21.48 14.96
C ALA A 159 -10.56 20.84 14.06
N GLY A 160 -11.71 21.49 13.94
CA GLY A 160 -12.83 21.06 13.11
C GLY A 160 -12.47 21.04 11.62
N VAL A 161 -11.86 22.09 11.11
CA VAL A 161 -11.43 22.19 9.70
C VAL A 161 -10.39 21.13 9.36
N LEU A 162 -9.34 20.97 10.18
CA LEU A 162 -8.30 19.97 9.93
C LEU A 162 -8.84 18.55 9.97
N THR A 163 -9.71 18.24 10.93
CA THR A 163 -10.35 16.91 11.02
C THR A 163 -11.29 16.67 9.84
N GLY A 164 -12.04 17.67 9.41
CA GLY A 164 -12.90 17.60 8.23
C GLY A 164 -12.11 17.26 6.97
N PHE A 165 -11.01 17.95 6.70
CA PHE A 165 -10.12 17.64 5.57
C PHE A 165 -9.47 16.26 5.69
N ALA A 166 -9.05 15.85 6.89
CA ALA A 166 -8.49 14.54 7.12
C ALA A 166 -9.51 13.42 6.84
N LEU A 167 -10.77 13.60 7.25
CA LEU A 167 -11.87 12.66 6.95
C LEU A 167 -12.19 12.62 5.45
N ILE A 168 -12.22 13.76 4.78
CA ILE A 168 -12.42 13.81 3.32
C ILE A 168 -11.30 13.03 2.63
N THR A 169 -10.05 13.26 3.01
CA THR A 169 -8.88 12.55 2.44
C THR A 169 -8.95 11.04 2.69
N LEU A 170 -9.41 10.63 3.87
CA LEU A 170 -9.56 9.20 4.21
C LEU A 170 -10.68 8.53 3.43
N LEU A 171 -11.80 9.24 3.19
CA LEU A 171 -12.97 8.72 2.50
C LEU A 171 -12.89 8.85 0.97
N ALA A 172 -12.08 9.77 0.47
CA ALA A 172 -11.93 10.02 -0.96
C ALA A 172 -11.64 8.75 -1.79
N PRO A 173 -10.69 7.87 -1.41
CA PRO A 173 -10.45 6.63 -2.15
C PRO A 173 -11.67 5.70 -2.18
N ALA A 174 -12.46 5.67 -1.11
CA ALA A 174 -13.66 4.82 -1.03
C ALA A 174 -14.77 5.30 -1.98
N VAL A 175 -14.91 6.62 -2.15
CA VAL A 175 -15.89 7.24 -3.05
C VAL A 175 -15.46 7.07 -4.51
N PHE A 176 -14.19 7.34 -4.82
CA PHE A 176 -13.68 7.29 -6.18
C PHE A 176 -13.41 5.87 -6.69
N HIS A 177 -13.22 4.90 -5.79
CA HIS A 177 -12.93 3.50 -6.13
C HIS A 177 -13.98 2.88 -7.07
N ARG A 178 -15.26 3.25 -6.93
CA ARG A 178 -16.31 2.73 -7.82
C ARG A 178 -16.16 3.20 -9.27
N TRP A 179 -15.64 4.39 -9.46
CA TRP A 179 -15.42 4.96 -10.81
C TRP A 179 -14.10 4.48 -11.41
N ASP A 180 -13.11 4.23 -10.56
CA ASP A 180 -11.78 3.82 -11.01
C ASP A 180 -11.70 2.29 -11.24
N ALA A 181 -12.50 1.49 -10.53
CA ALA A 181 -12.51 0.03 -10.68
C ALA A 181 -12.90 -0.43 -12.09
N ALA A 182 -13.92 0.20 -12.71
CA ALA A 182 -14.31 -0.14 -14.08
C ALA A 182 -13.22 0.21 -15.08
N ARG A 183 -12.62 1.39 -14.98
CA ARG A 183 -11.52 1.83 -15.84
C ARG A 183 -10.23 1.03 -15.60
N SER A 184 -9.98 0.60 -14.38
CA SER A 184 -8.82 -0.23 -14.02
C SER A 184 -8.91 -1.62 -14.64
N LEU A 185 -10.11 -2.23 -14.67
CA LEU A 185 -10.33 -3.52 -15.33
C LEU A 185 -10.15 -3.42 -16.85
N GLU A 186 -10.69 -2.40 -17.49
CA GLU A 186 -10.48 -2.17 -18.93
C GLU A 186 -9.00 -1.98 -19.28
N ARG A 187 -8.26 -1.22 -18.46
CA ARG A 187 -6.80 -1.05 -18.63
C ARG A 187 -6.05 -2.36 -18.47
N GLN A 188 -6.38 -3.14 -17.45
CA GLN A 188 -5.74 -4.43 -17.19
C GLN A 188 -6.01 -5.42 -18.32
N GLU A 189 -7.23 -5.46 -18.85
CA GLU A 189 -7.56 -6.28 -20.02
C GLU A 189 -6.83 -5.81 -21.28
N ALA A 190 -6.75 -4.50 -21.53
CA ALA A 190 -6.02 -3.95 -22.66
C ALA A 190 -4.52 -4.29 -22.58
N TYR A 191 -3.93 -4.17 -21.39
CA TYR A 191 -2.54 -4.54 -21.15
C TYR A 191 -2.30 -6.05 -21.33
N SER A 192 -3.17 -6.88 -20.79
CA SER A 192 -3.09 -8.34 -20.92
C SER A 192 -3.20 -8.80 -22.39
N ARG A 193 -4.14 -8.21 -23.16
CA ARG A 193 -4.27 -8.47 -24.61
C ARG A 193 -3.01 -8.03 -25.36
N PHE A 194 -2.47 -6.86 -25.05
CA PHE A 194 -1.23 -6.38 -25.68
C PHE A 194 -0.04 -7.33 -25.36
N ALA A 195 0.11 -7.75 -24.11
CA ALA A 195 1.18 -8.66 -23.68
C ALA A 195 1.08 -10.02 -24.41
N ALA A 196 -0.14 -10.57 -24.55
CA ALA A 196 -0.38 -11.81 -25.27
C ALA A 196 -0.01 -11.68 -26.77
N ASP A 197 -0.46 -10.59 -27.44
CA ASP A 197 -0.14 -10.32 -28.85
C ASP A 197 1.35 -10.09 -29.09
N PHE A 198 2.02 -9.44 -28.12
CA PHE A 198 3.46 -9.23 -28.18
C PHE A 198 4.22 -10.54 -28.08
N LEU A 199 3.85 -11.39 -27.11
CA LEU A 199 4.46 -12.71 -26.93
C LEU A 199 4.25 -13.62 -28.15
N ASP A 200 3.02 -13.66 -28.70
CA ASP A 200 2.69 -14.40 -29.91
C ASP A 200 3.53 -13.93 -31.11
N SER A 201 3.70 -12.61 -31.24
CA SER A 201 4.52 -12.03 -32.30
C SER A 201 6.01 -12.35 -32.15
N LEU A 202 6.52 -12.46 -30.90
CA LEU A 202 7.90 -12.89 -30.64
C LEU A 202 8.09 -14.37 -30.95
N GLN A 203 7.15 -15.22 -30.52
CA GLN A 203 7.20 -16.67 -30.85
C GLN A 203 7.09 -16.94 -32.33
N GLY A 204 6.24 -16.17 -33.02
CA GLY A 204 6.08 -16.25 -34.49
C GLY A 204 7.09 -15.45 -35.32
N LEU A 205 8.11 -14.83 -34.70
CA LEU A 205 9.03 -13.91 -35.38
C LEU A 205 9.75 -14.55 -36.58
N GLY A 206 10.15 -15.82 -36.45
CA GLY A 206 10.77 -16.57 -37.53
C GLY A 206 9.86 -16.71 -38.77
N THR A 207 8.61 -17.05 -38.53
CA THR A 207 7.57 -17.18 -39.56
C THR A 207 7.24 -15.83 -40.19
N LEU A 208 7.05 -14.78 -39.37
CA LEU A 208 6.79 -13.43 -39.83
C LEU A 208 7.92 -12.88 -40.71
N LYS A 209 9.17 -13.20 -40.37
CA LYS A 209 10.34 -12.81 -41.15
C LYS A 209 10.42 -13.56 -42.48
N ALA A 210 10.10 -14.87 -42.48
CA ALA A 210 10.07 -15.69 -43.70
C ALA A 210 9.01 -15.19 -44.71
N PHE A 211 7.87 -14.69 -44.23
CA PHE A 211 6.80 -14.12 -45.06
C PHE A 211 6.93 -12.61 -45.30
N GLY A 212 7.99 -11.93 -44.83
CA GLY A 212 8.21 -10.50 -44.99
C GLY A 212 7.24 -9.59 -44.24
N GLN A 213 6.48 -10.13 -43.28
CA GLN A 213 5.40 -9.43 -42.54
C GLN A 213 5.86 -8.78 -41.22
N SER A 214 7.14 -8.89 -40.87
CA SER A 214 7.66 -8.41 -39.59
C SER A 214 7.49 -6.90 -39.39
N ALA A 215 7.64 -6.10 -40.44
CA ALA A 215 7.48 -4.64 -40.35
C ALA A 215 6.02 -4.21 -40.12
N GLU A 216 5.07 -4.89 -40.79
CA GLU A 216 3.63 -4.59 -40.61
C GLU A 216 3.15 -5.01 -39.25
N ARG A 217 3.57 -6.19 -38.78
CA ARG A 217 3.27 -6.64 -37.41
C ARG A 217 3.85 -5.70 -36.36
N GLY A 218 5.07 -5.20 -36.56
CA GLY A 218 5.69 -4.18 -35.69
C GLY A 218 4.90 -2.89 -35.63
N ARG A 219 4.37 -2.39 -36.76
CA ARG A 219 3.50 -1.18 -36.76
C ARG A 219 2.20 -1.42 -36.02
N THR A 220 1.59 -2.60 -36.19
CA THR A 220 0.35 -2.98 -35.47
C THR A 220 0.57 -3.01 -33.96
N LEU A 221 1.69 -3.61 -33.51
CA LEU A 221 2.05 -3.64 -32.10
C LEU A 221 2.33 -2.24 -31.53
N ALA A 222 3.04 -1.39 -32.30
CA ALA A 222 3.29 0.00 -31.89
C ALA A 222 2.00 0.79 -31.76
N LYS A 223 1.02 0.59 -32.65
CA LYS A 223 -0.29 1.23 -32.54
C LYS A 223 -1.03 0.77 -31.28
N ARG A 224 -1.07 -0.54 -31.00
CA ARG A 224 -1.71 -1.08 -29.79
C ARG A 224 -1.01 -0.63 -28.52
N ALA A 225 0.33 -0.56 -28.49
CA ALA A 225 1.06 0.02 -27.39
C ALA A 225 0.68 1.48 -27.12
N HIS A 226 0.50 2.25 -28.20
CA HIS A 226 0.05 3.64 -28.09
C HIS A 226 -1.40 3.76 -27.57
N ASP A 227 -2.30 2.85 -27.96
CA ASP A 227 -3.68 2.81 -27.47
C ASP A 227 -3.72 2.46 -25.97
N VAL A 228 -2.90 1.50 -25.53
CA VAL A 228 -2.73 1.18 -24.11
C VAL A 228 -2.18 2.40 -23.34
N PHE A 229 -1.17 3.10 -23.87
CA PHE A 229 -0.63 4.31 -23.27
C PHE A 229 -1.68 5.43 -23.13
N LYS A 230 -2.53 5.63 -24.11
CA LYS A 230 -3.62 6.63 -24.05
C LYS A 230 -4.71 6.28 -23.04
N SER A 231 -4.90 4.99 -22.74
CA SER A 231 -5.87 4.53 -21.74
C SER A 231 -5.34 4.63 -20.29
N THR A 232 -4.06 4.99 -20.12
CA THR A 232 -3.38 5.16 -18.84
C THR A 232 -3.34 6.61 -18.42
#